data_05fd9e2cde4f29b3e9eef80e33c573c5
#
_entry.id   05fd9e2cde4f29b3e9eef80e33c573c5
#
_cell.length_a   1.000
_cell.length_b   1.000
_cell.length_c   1.000
_cell.angle_alpha   90.00
_cell.angle_beta   90.00
_cell.angle_gamma   90.00
#
_symmetry.space_group_name_H-M   'P 1'
#
loop_
_entity.id
_entity.type
_entity.pdbx_description
1 polymer ?
#
loop_
_entity_poly.entity_id
_entity_poly.type
_entity_poly.pdbx_seq_one_letter_code
_entity_poly.pdbx_strand_id
1 'polypeptide(L)'
;MRKSAAAQAAGLRLFEVIIPYISLSRNQSHGLTPSLREPIMKVPPGGRMTMSENCTHNCETCGENCASRKTNPADFREPPHALSSMKKVIGVVSGKGGVGKSMTSAMLAVLLNRRGYKTGVLDADITGPSIPKLFGIHGRAHADEVGCYPVQSRTGIDVMSVNLLLEHESDPVVWRGPIIAGTVKQFWQEVIWKDVDFLFVDMPPGTGDVPLTVFQTLPVDGIVVVASPQELVSLIVAKAVNMANMMNIPVLGLVENMSYVLCPDCGKKIDVFGESHVAETAAEFGVPVLARIPIDPQLARQADLGVIESFEGDMLD
;
A
#
# COMPACT_ATOMS: atom_id res chain seq x y z
N MET A 1 17.27 30.37 13.77
CA MET A 1 15.83 30.27 13.97
C MET A 1 15.01 30.57 12.70
N ARG A 2 15.39 30.08 11.50
CA ARG A 2 14.60 30.21 10.25
C ARG A 2 14.53 28.90 9.43
N LYS A 3 14.74 27.73 10.06
CA LYS A 3 14.72 26.40 9.39
C LYS A 3 13.40 25.63 9.51
N SER A 4 12.40 26.20 10.19
CA SER A 4 11.18 25.47 10.56
C SER A 4 10.02 25.54 9.55
N ALA A 5 9.89 26.61 8.76
CA ALA A 5 8.66 26.85 8.01
C ALA A 5 8.50 26.04 6.69
N ALA A 6 9.63 25.69 6.05
CA ALA A 6 9.55 24.95 4.77
C ALA A 6 9.44 23.43 4.96
N ALA A 7 10.00 22.89 6.03
CA ALA A 7 9.87 21.49 6.40
C ALA A 7 8.44 21.20 6.91
N GLN A 8 7.88 22.10 7.71
CA GLN A 8 6.49 22.01 8.16
C GLN A 8 5.45 22.02 7.04
N ALA A 9 5.73 22.72 5.92
CA ALA A 9 4.78 22.77 4.79
C ALA A 9 4.70 21.46 3.97
N ALA A 10 5.74 20.62 3.98
CA ALA A 10 5.74 19.36 3.24
C ALA A 10 5.11 18.21 4.06
N GLY A 11 5.27 18.20 5.37
CA GLY A 11 4.77 17.15 6.25
C GLY A 11 3.28 17.24 6.56
N LEU A 12 2.70 18.42 6.52
CA LEU A 12 1.26 18.63 6.66
C LEU A 12 0.44 17.88 5.58
N ARG A 13 1.00 17.63 4.40
CA ARG A 13 0.25 17.05 3.27
C ARG A 13 -0.12 15.58 3.44
N LEU A 14 0.72 14.76 4.05
CA LEU A 14 0.39 13.34 4.24
C LEU A 14 -0.85 13.18 5.11
N PHE A 15 -0.92 13.93 6.20
CA PHE A 15 -2.02 13.86 7.17
C PHE A 15 -3.25 14.65 6.72
N GLU A 16 -3.06 15.76 6.02
CA GLU A 16 -4.16 16.50 5.38
C GLU A 16 -4.86 15.70 4.29
N VAL A 17 -4.18 14.74 3.66
CA VAL A 17 -4.76 13.82 2.67
C VAL A 17 -5.33 12.58 3.32
N ILE A 18 -4.61 11.94 4.22
CA ILE A 18 -5.03 10.67 4.82
C ILE A 18 -6.16 10.89 5.86
N ILE A 19 -6.06 11.90 6.73
CA ILE A 19 -7.05 12.12 7.79
C ILE A 19 -8.38 12.69 7.27
N PRO A 20 -8.44 13.73 6.42
CA PRO A 20 -9.72 14.23 5.89
C PRO A 20 -10.44 13.23 4.99
N TYR A 21 -9.66 12.40 4.23
CA TYR A 21 -10.25 11.32 3.47
C TYR A 21 -11.06 10.35 4.34
N ILE A 22 -10.72 10.23 5.63
CA ILE A 22 -11.44 9.47 6.63
C ILE A 22 -12.79 10.11 6.98
N SER A 23 -12.85 11.43 7.08
CA SER A 23 -14.08 12.15 7.46
C SER A 23 -15.08 12.27 6.30
N LEU A 24 -14.59 12.36 5.07
CA LEU A 24 -15.42 12.54 3.86
C LEU A 24 -16.10 11.24 3.42
N SER A 25 -15.51 10.06 3.64
CA SER A 25 -16.08 8.78 3.21
C SER A 25 -17.31 8.34 4.01
N ARG A 26 -17.68 9.03 5.09
CA ARG A 26 -18.92 8.76 5.86
C ARG A 26 -20.18 9.37 5.28
N ASN A 27 -20.11 10.31 4.32
CA ASN A 27 -21.29 11.11 3.92
C ASN A 27 -21.52 11.31 2.42
N GLN A 28 -20.77 10.70 1.50
CA GLN A 28 -21.04 10.93 0.06
C GLN A 28 -20.84 9.70 -0.82
N SER A 29 -21.92 8.95 -0.98
CA SER A 29 -22.22 8.27 -2.24
C SER A 29 -22.92 9.26 -3.16
N HIS A 30 -22.23 10.18 -3.81
CA HIS A 30 -22.73 10.89 -5.01
C HIS A 30 -21.64 11.79 -5.63
N GLY A 31 -21.26 11.41 -6.84
CA GLY A 31 -21.06 12.32 -7.97
C GLY A 31 -19.87 13.26 -7.96
N LEU A 32 -18.73 12.82 -8.49
CA LEU A 32 -17.83 13.67 -9.28
C LEU A 32 -17.17 12.75 -10.33
N THR A 33 -17.73 12.76 -11.52
CA THR A 33 -17.10 12.21 -12.72
C THR A 33 -16.30 13.32 -13.40
N PRO A 34 -14.98 13.23 -13.51
CA PRO A 34 -14.26 13.93 -14.58
C PRO A 34 -14.37 13.07 -15.82
N SER A 35 -14.79 13.68 -16.92
CA SER A 35 -14.81 13.08 -18.26
C SER A 35 -13.40 12.70 -18.68
N LEU A 36 -13.07 11.43 -18.66
CA LEU A 36 -11.82 10.90 -19.20
C LEU A 36 -12.07 10.36 -20.61
N ARG A 37 -11.24 10.85 -21.53
CA ARG A 37 -11.15 10.38 -22.92
C ARG A 37 -10.82 8.87 -22.94
N GLU A 38 -11.36 8.20 -23.94
CA GLU A 38 -11.26 6.75 -24.16
C GLU A 38 -9.81 6.21 -24.08
N PRO A 39 -9.57 5.06 -23.44
CA PRO A 39 -8.26 4.43 -23.43
C PRO A 39 -7.98 3.75 -24.79
N ILE A 40 -6.90 4.18 -25.44
CA ILE A 40 -6.35 3.50 -26.61
C ILE A 40 -5.53 2.30 -26.11
N MET A 41 -6.16 1.14 -26.00
CA MET A 41 -5.48 -0.15 -26.00
C MET A 41 -6.20 -1.10 -26.94
N LYS A 42 -5.63 -1.29 -28.14
CA LYS A 42 -6.01 -2.40 -29.01
C LYS A 42 -5.37 -3.67 -28.52
N VAL A 43 -6.18 -4.59 -27.98
CA VAL A 43 -5.77 -5.96 -27.67
C VAL A 43 -5.61 -6.74 -28.97
N PRO A 44 -4.51 -7.54 -29.16
CA PRO A 44 -4.33 -8.34 -30.37
C PRO A 44 -5.37 -9.45 -30.47
N PRO A 45 -5.80 -9.86 -31.67
CA PRO A 45 -6.82 -10.86 -31.86
C PRO A 45 -6.26 -12.27 -31.70
N GLY A 46 -6.75 -13.00 -30.72
CA GLY A 46 -6.36 -14.42 -30.53
C GLY A 46 -7.05 -15.10 -29.37
N GLY A 47 -8.39 -15.17 -29.40
CA GLY A 47 -9.17 -15.99 -28.50
C GLY A 47 -10.64 -15.93 -28.90
N ARG A 48 -11.11 -16.92 -29.66
CA ARG A 48 -12.53 -17.00 -30.04
C ARG A 48 -13.39 -17.35 -28.84
N MET A 49 -13.90 -16.32 -28.13
CA MET A 49 -15.09 -16.50 -27.28
C MET A 49 -16.31 -16.50 -28.16
N THR A 50 -17.10 -17.55 -28.12
CA THR A 50 -18.39 -17.63 -28.81
C THR A 50 -19.37 -16.68 -28.15
N MET A 51 -19.57 -15.52 -28.76
CA MET A 51 -20.63 -14.59 -28.40
C MET A 51 -21.95 -15.07 -29.03
N SER A 52 -23.09 -14.89 -28.36
CA SER A 52 -24.40 -15.09 -28.96
C SER A 52 -24.59 -14.08 -30.11
N GLU A 53 -25.20 -14.50 -31.23
CA GLU A 53 -25.37 -13.70 -32.46
C GLU A 53 -26.19 -12.40 -32.25
N ASN A 54 -26.83 -12.20 -31.10
CA ASN A 54 -27.66 -11.05 -30.76
C ASN A 54 -27.12 -10.16 -29.62
N CYS A 55 -25.82 -10.15 -29.38
CA CYS A 55 -25.26 -9.35 -28.32
C CYS A 55 -25.25 -7.84 -28.68
N THR A 56 -26.05 -7.04 -27.98
CA THR A 56 -26.13 -5.57 -28.15
C THR A 56 -25.06 -4.83 -27.40
N HIS A 57 -24.12 -5.50 -26.70
CA HIS A 57 -23.06 -4.92 -25.82
C HIS A 57 -23.58 -4.03 -24.69
N ASN A 58 -24.88 -3.96 -24.43
CA ASN A 58 -25.45 -3.27 -23.28
C ASN A 58 -25.77 -4.27 -22.17
N CYS A 59 -24.80 -4.45 -21.26
CA CYS A 59 -24.91 -5.43 -20.18
C CYS A 59 -25.87 -5.03 -19.04
N GLU A 60 -26.26 -3.76 -18.96
CA GLU A 60 -27.19 -3.28 -17.92
C GLU A 60 -28.65 -3.70 -18.17
N THR A 61 -29.04 -3.89 -19.42
CA THR A 61 -30.38 -4.25 -19.78
C THR A 61 -30.52 -5.66 -20.38
N CYS A 62 -29.42 -6.40 -20.51
CA CYS A 62 -29.37 -7.72 -21.10
C CYS A 62 -29.76 -8.80 -20.10
N GLY A 63 -30.85 -9.55 -20.37
CA GLY A 63 -31.30 -10.68 -19.55
C GLY A 63 -30.55 -12.00 -19.79
N GLU A 64 -29.60 -12.05 -20.71
CA GLU A 64 -28.84 -13.25 -21.06
C GLU A 64 -27.70 -13.55 -20.05
N ASN A 65 -27.48 -14.83 -19.78
CA ASN A 65 -26.39 -15.30 -18.91
C ASN A 65 -25.10 -15.39 -19.72
N CYS A 66 -24.41 -14.25 -19.89
CA CYS A 66 -23.23 -14.12 -20.71
C CYS A 66 -21.95 -14.28 -19.87
N ALA A 67 -21.04 -15.18 -20.30
CA ALA A 67 -19.75 -15.41 -19.64
C ALA A 67 -18.80 -14.18 -19.65
N SER A 68 -19.09 -13.17 -20.49
CA SER A 68 -18.37 -11.91 -20.56
C SER A 68 -18.96 -10.79 -19.68
N ARG A 69 -19.97 -11.10 -18.84
CA ARG A 69 -20.49 -10.14 -17.86
C ARG A 69 -19.34 -9.78 -16.93
N LYS A 70 -18.92 -8.53 -16.95
CA LYS A 70 -17.87 -8.02 -16.05
C LYS A 70 -18.34 -8.27 -14.62
N THR A 71 -17.74 -9.24 -13.96
CA THR A 71 -17.89 -9.40 -12.51
C THR A 71 -17.39 -8.12 -11.86
N ASN A 72 -18.20 -7.53 -11.00
CA ASN A 72 -17.79 -6.35 -10.26
C ASN A 72 -16.58 -6.75 -9.39
N PRO A 73 -15.46 -6.00 -9.42
CA PRO A 73 -14.32 -6.28 -8.55
C PRO A 73 -14.69 -6.40 -7.06
N ALA A 74 -15.76 -5.74 -6.64
CA ALA A 74 -16.30 -5.86 -5.29
C ALA A 74 -16.87 -7.26 -4.95
N ASP A 75 -17.21 -8.08 -5.95
CA ASP A 75 -17.79 -9.40 -5.73
C ASP A 75 -16.78 -10.44 -5.19
N PHE A 76 -15.48 -10.12 -5.24
CA PHE A 76 -14.40 -10.98 -4.73
C PHE A 76 -13.90 -10.58 -3.34
N ARG A 77 -14.44 -9.51 -2.75
CA ARG A 77 -14.02 -9.05 -1.42
C ARG A 77 -14.48 -10.03 -0.35
N GLU A 78 -13.52 -10.38 0.49
CA GLU A 78 -13.78 -11.28 1.60
C GLU A 78 -14.05 -10.49 2.88
N PRO A 79 -14.96 -10.96 3.75
CA PRO A 79 -15.13 -10.34 5.05
C PRO A 79 -13.88 -10.61 5.92
N PRO A 80 -13.49 -9.66 6.79
CA PRO A 80 -12.47 -9.91 7.79
C PRO A 80 -12.98 -10.89 8.84
N HIS A 81 -12.08 -11.33 9.75
CA HIS A 81 -12.48 -12.12 10.91
C HIS A 81 -13.61 -11.42 11.70
N ALA A 82 -14.58 -12.19 12.20
CA ALA A 82 -15.78 -11.63 12.85
C ALA A 82 -15.49 -10.75 14.08
N LEU A 83 -14.37 -10.95 14.74
CA LEU A 83 -13.90 -10.14 15.88
C LEU A 83 -12.98 -8.98 15.47
N SER A 84 -12.71 -8.83 14.18
CA SER A 84 -11.89 -7.74 13.66
C SER A 84 -12.72 -6.47 13.48
N SER A 85 -12.10 -5.33 13.83
CA SER A 85 -12.66 -3.99 13.60
C SER A 85 -11.56 -3.06 13.12
N MET A 86 -11.63 -2.62 11.86
CA MET A 86 -10.68 -1.71 11.25
C MET A 86 -11.44 -0.56 10.60
N LYS A 87 -10.99 0.68 10.87
CA LYS A 87 -11.66 1.86 10.30
C LYS A 87 -11.20 2.13 8.86
N LYS A 88 -9.89 1.93 8.59
CA LYS A 88 -9.27 2.15 7.29
C LYS A 88 -8.22 1.11 6.98
N VAL A 89 -8.22 0.63 5.74
CA VAL A 89 -7.24 -0.29 5.19
C VAL A 89 -6.51 0.42 4.04
N ILE A 90 -5.22 0.63 4.18
CA ILE A 90 -4.40 1.39 3.23
C ILE A 90 -3.32 0.48 2.64
N GLY A 91 -3.37 0.27 1.33
CA GLY A 91 -2.33 -0.47 0.61
C GLY A 91 -1.11 0.40 0.33
N VAL A 92 0.10 -0.11 0.60
CA VAL A 92 1.36 0.53 0.20
C VAL A 92 1.96 -0.28 -0.94
N VAL A 93 2.10 0.33 -2.09
CA VAL A 93 2.48 -0.33 -3.34
C VAL A 93 3.76 0.27 -3.92
N SER A 94 4.48 -0.53 -4.70
CA SER A 94 5.64 -0.07 -5.47
C SER A 94 5.75 -0.82 -6.79
N GLY A 95 6.34 -0.18 -7.79
CA GLY A 95 6.53 -0.79 -9.11
C GLY A 95 7.62 -1.86 -9.14
N LYS A 96 8.58 -1.81 -8.23
CA LYS A 96 9.67 -2.82 -8.08
C LYS A 96 10.08 -2.99 -6.63
N GLY A 97 10.88 -4.02 -6.35
CA GLY A 97 11.52 -4.23 -5.05
C GLY A 97 12.64 -3.23 -4.78
N GLY A 98 12.96 -3.00 -3.50
CA GLY A 98 14.11 -2.22 -3.07
C GLY A 98 13.90 -0.70 -3.00
N VAL A 99 12.70 -0.18 -3.28
CA VAL A 99 12.40 1.27 -3.19
C VAL A 99 12.06 1.75 -1.77
N GLY A 100 12.09 0.86 -0.79
CA GLY A 100 11.76 1.20 0.61
C GLY A 100 10.26 1.21 0.91
N LYS A 101 9.46 0.44 0.18
CA LYS A 101 8.03 0.26 0.40
C LYS A 101 7.71 -0.14 1.84
N SER A 102 8.33 -1.23 2.33
CA SER A 102 8.09 -1.75 3.69
C SER A 102 8.52 -0.77 4.79
N MET A 103 9.64 -0.05 4.56
CA MET A 103 10.05 1.02 5.46
C MET A 103 9.01 2.15 5.50
N THR A 104 8.46 2.53 4.34
CA THR A 104 7.38 3.53 4.27
C THR A 104 6.12 3.04 4.97
N SER A 105 5.73 1.77 4.78
CA SER A 105 4.59 1.15 5.47
C SER A 105 4.75 1.20 6.99
N ALA A 106 5.94 0.83 7.49
CA ALA A 106 6.25 0.87 8.91
C ALA A 106 6.24 2.31 9.46
N MET A 107 6.86 3.26 8.75
CA MET A 107 6.90 4.67 9.17
C MET A 107 5.50 5.31 9.21
N LEU A 108 4.62 5.01 8.25
CA LEU A 108 3.22 5.45 8.28
C LEU A 108 2.51 4.96 9.55
N ALA A 109 2.68 3.69 9.90
CA ALA A 109 2.11 3.12 11.12
C ALA A 109 2.67 3.79 12.38
N VAL A 110 4.01 3.98 12.45
CA VAL A 110 4.68 4.64 13.58
C VAL A 110 4.19 6.08 13.78
N LEU A 111 4.12 6.86 12.70
CA LEU A 111 3.72 8.26 12.78
C LEU A 111 2.25 8.44 13.22
N LEU A 112 1.34 7.60 12.72
CA LEU A 112 -0.04 7.63 13.17
C LEU A 112 -0.21 7.09 14.59
N ASN A 113 0.57 6.07 14.98
CA ASN A 113 0.58 5.58 16.35
C ASN A 113 1.02 6.67 17.35
N ARG A 114 2.08 7.43 17.03
CA ARG A 114 2.54 8.59 17.84
C ARG A 114 1.48 9.68 18.01
N ARG A 115 0.52 9.75 17.09
CA ARG A 115 -0.63 10.68 17.18
C ARG A 115 -1.82 10.09 17.92
N GLY A 116 -1.67 8.92 18.53
CA GLY A 116 -2.69 8.27 19.35
C GLY A 116 -3.67 7.40 18.57
N TYR A 117 -3.44 7.13 17.28
CA TYR A 117 -4.23 6.16 16.53
C TYR A 117 -3.75 4.74 16.80
N LYS A 118 -4.66 3.80 16.88
CA LYS A 118 -4.32 2.37 16.87
C LYS A 118 -3.99 1.94 15.45
N THR A 119 -2.77 1.49 15.24
CA THR A 119 -2.28 1.12 13.91
C THR A 119 -1.90 -0.35 13.85
N GLY A 120 -2.04 -0.93 12.66
CA GLY A 120 -1.57 -2.27 12.34
C GLY A 120 -0.82 -2.29 11.01
N VAL A 121 0.05 -3.28 10.85
CA VAL A 121 0.76 -3.55 9.59
C VAL A 121 0.61 -5.02 9.22
N LEU A 122 -0.02 -5.27 8.08
CA LEU A 122 -0.07 -6.59 7.46
C LEU A 122 1.01 -6.66 6.38
N ASP A 123 2.01 -7.50 6.59
CA ASP A 123 3.06 -7.81 5.62
C ASP A 123 2.52 -8.84 4.61
N ALA A 124 2.11 -8.35 3.44
CA ALA A 124 1.63 -9.16 2.34
C ALA A 124 2.74 -9.50 1.31
N ASP A 125 3.98 -9.04 1.53
CA ASP A 125 5.15 -9.43 0.74
C ASP A 125 5.74 -10.75 1.27
N ILE A 126 5.02 -11.83 1.03
CA ILE A 126 5.33 -13.16 1.56
C ILE A 126 6.69 -13.69 1.06
N THR A 127 7.13 -13.22 -0.11
CA THR A 127 8.40 -13.67 -0.71
C THR A 127 9.63 -12.97 -0.14
N GLY A 128 9.46 -11.80 0.43
CA GLY A 128 10.52 -11.01 1.04
C GLY A 128 10.05 -10.27 2.29
N PRO A 129 9.46 -10.98 3.27
CA PRO A 129 8.86 -10.34 4.42
C PRO A 129 9.90 -9.62 5.25
N SER A 130 9.65 -8.34 5.52
CA SER A 130 10.63 -7.45 6.17
C SER A 130 10.06 -6.67 7.34
N ILE A 131 8.75 -6.60 7.49
CA ILE A 131 8.09 -5.80 8.54
C ILE A 131 8.48 -6.22 9.96
N PRO A 132 8.47 -7.52 10.35
CA PRO A 132 8.89 -7.91 11.70
C PRO A 132 10.30 -7.47 12.05
N LYS A 133 11.25 -7.55 11.09
CA LYS A 133 12.64 -7.12 11.27
C LYS A 133 12.73 -5.62 11.57
N LEU A 134 11.96 -4.77 10.87
CA LEU A 134 11.94 -3.31 11.08
C LEU A 134 11.52 -2.94 12.50
N PHE A 135 10.59 -3.69 13.07
CA PHE A 135 10.09 -3.49 14.45
C PHE A 135 10.86 -4.27 15.51
N GLY A 136 11.86 -5.07 15.13
CA GLY A 136 12.60 -5.94 16.05
C GLY A 136 11.70 -6.97 16.73
N ILE A 137 10.70 -7.45 16.03
CA ILE A 137 9.79 -8.49 16.48
C ILE A 137 10.44 -9.83 16.16
N HIS A 138 10.75 -10.58 17.21
CA HIS A 138 11.28 -11.94 17.16
C HIS A 138 10.29 -12.85 17.90
N GLY A 139 9.92 -13.94 17.27
CA GLY A 139 8.98 -14.89 17.85
C GLY A 139 7.77 -15.13 16.97
N ARG A 140 6.86 -15.94 17.47
CA ARG A 140 5.72 -16.46 16.70
C ARG A 140 4.41 -15.77 17.10
N ALA A 141 3.55 -15.57 16.11
CA ALA A 141 2.18 -15.18 16.36
C ALA A 141 1.45 -16.31 17.11
N HIS A 142 0.60 -15.92 18.06
CA HIS A 142 -0.25 -16.86 18.78
C HIS A 142 -1.53 -17.14 18.00
N ALA A 143 -1.91 -18.39 17.92
CA ALA A 143 -3.19 -18.80 17.36
C ALA A 143 -3.88 -19.79 18.30
N ASP A 144 -5.19 -19.71 18.41
CA ASP A 144 -6.04 -20.63 19.17
C ASP A 144 -7.27 -21.04 18.33
N GLU A 145 -8.26 -21.65 18.96
CA GLU A 145 -9.49 -22.08 18.29
C GLU A 145 -10.34 -20.91 17.76
N VAL A 146 -10.10 -19.69 18.25
CA VAL A 146 -10.84 -18.49 17.86
C VAL A 146 -10.23 -17.85 16.61
N GLY A 147 -8.89 -17.79 16.54
CA GLY A 147 -8.18 -17.19 15.42
C GLY A 147 -6.70 -16.95 15.71
N CYS A 148 -6.07 -16.17 14.86
CA CYS A 148 -4.67 -15.79 14.97
C CYS A 148 -4.55 -14.33 15.46
N TYR A 149 -3.62 -14.07 16.37
CA TYR A 149 -3.42 -12.73 16.94
C TYR A 149 -2.15 -12.10 16.40
N PRO A 150 -2.21 -10.82 15.95
CA PRO A 150 -1.01 -10.10 15.54
C PRO A 150 -0.07 -9.93 16.74
N VAL A 151 1.23 -9.84 16.45
CA VAL A 151 2.25 -9.55 17.47
C VAL A 151 2.37 -8.04 17.63
N GLN A 152 2.37 -7.57 18.87
CA GLN A 152 2.52 -6.14 19.15
C GLN A 152 3.98 -5.71 19.16
N SER A 153 4.27 -4.58 18.52
CA SER A 153 5.55 -3.89 18.62
C SER A 153 5.71 -3.24 20.00
N ARG A 154 6.86 -2.61 20.22
CA ARG A 154 7.16 -1.94 21.53
C ARG A 154 6.20 -0.79 21.84
N THR A 155 5.68 -0.10 20.83
CA THR A 155 4.71 1.01 21.01
C THR A 155 3.26 0.59 20.82
N GLY A 156 3.00 -0.72 20.67
CA GLY A 156 1.66 -1.27 20.56
C GLY A 156 1.08 -1.26 19.14
N ILE A 157 1.92 -1.24 18.12
CA ILE A 157 1.50 -1.43 16.72
C ILE A 157 1.30 -2.92 16.48
N ASP A 158 0.14 -3.31 15.96
CA ASP A 158 -0.17 -4.69 15.64
C ASP A 158 0.51 -5.10 14.33
N VAL A 159 1.31 -6.18 14.35
CA VAL A 159 2.07 -6.66 13.19
C VAL A 159 1.73 -8.10 12.88
N MET A 160 1.43 -8.39 11.61
CA MET A 160 1.27 -9.74 11.10
C MET A 160 2.06 -9.95 9.82
N SER A 161 2.80 -11.04 9.76
CA SER A 161 3.64 -11.46 8.64
C SER A 161 3.77 -12.98 8.62
N VAL A 162 4.04 -13.55 7.44
CA VAL A 162 4.30 -14.99 7.31
C VAL A 162 5.48 -15.44 8.18
N ASN A 163 6.50 -14.60 8.36
CA ASN A 163 7.65 -14.92 9.20
C ASN A 163 7.27 -15.21 10.67
N LEU A 164 6.17 -14.65 11.15
CA LEU A 164 5.69 -14.88 12.51
C LEU A 164 4.96 -16.23 12.66
N LEU A 165 4.74 -16.96 11.57
CA LEU A 165 4.15 -18.30 11.56
C LEU A 165 5.19 -19.40 11.29
N LEU A 166 6.35 -19.05 10.76
CA LEU A 166 7.42 -20.00 10.46
C LEU A 166 8.08 -20.53 11.75
N GLU A 167 8.64 -21.74 11.66
CA GLU A 167 9.39 -22.34 12.75
C GLU A 167 10.71 -21.60 12.99
N HIS A 168 11.38 -21.24 11.90
CA HIS A 168 12.58 -20.39 11.89
C HIS A 168 12.38 -19.21 10.93
N GLU A 169 12.80 -18.02 11.34
CA GLU A 169 12.71 -16.79 10.52
C GLU A 169 13.47 -16.90 9.19
N SER A 170 14.48 -17.78 9.12
CA SER A 170 15.30 -18.02 7.94
C SER A 170 14.74 -19.07 6.99
N ASP A 171 13.60 -19.69 7.34
CA ASP A 171 13.03 -20.73 6.49
C ASP A 171 12.53 -20.12 5.16
N PRO A 172 12.95 -20.68 4.02
CA PRO A 172 12.55 -20.12 2.73
C PRO A 172 11.07 -20.39 2.46
N VAL A 173 10.32 -19.34 2.14
CA VAL A 173 8.94 -19.46 1.66
C VAL A 173 8.97 -19.66 0.16
N VAL A 174 8.95 -20.93 -0.29
CA VAL A 174 8.97 -21.30 -1.71
C VAL A 174 7.54 -21.55 -2.19
N TRP A 175 6.74 -20.51 -2.25
CA TRP A 175 5.34 -20.62 -2.68
C TRP A 175 5.11 -19.98 -4.05
N ARG A 176 4.17 -20.54 -4.80
CA ARG A 176 3.74 -19.98 -6.10
C ARG A 176 2.60 -18.98 -5.89
N GLY A 177 2.40 -18.09 -6.87
CA GLY A 177 1.41 -17.02 -6.81
C GLY A 177 0.05 -17.35 -6.19
N PRO A 178 -0.63 -18.46 -6.59
CA PRO A 178 -1.92 -18.83 -6.01
C PRO A 178 -1.87 -19.13 -4.50
N ILE A 179 -0.76 -19.73 -4.02
CA ILE A 179 -0.57 -20.01 -2.59
C ILE A 179 -0.35 -18.71 -1.83
N ILE A 180 0.46 -17.81 -2.36
CA ILE A 180 0.72 -16.48 -1.77
C ILE A 180 -0.59 -15.70 -1.61
N ALA A 181 -1.40 -15.63 -2.66
CA ALA A 181 -2.69 -14.98 -2.62
C ALA A 181 -3.65 -15.62 -1.61
N GLY A 182 -3.65 -16.95 -1.53
CA GLY A 182 -4.42 -17.73 -0.54
C GLY A 182 -3.98 -17.40 0.89
N THR A 183 -2.68 -17.25 1.15
CA THR A 183 -2.15 -16.90 2.47
C THR A 183 -2.53 -15.48 2.89
N VAL A 184 -2.47 -14.51 1.98
CA VAL A 184 -2.93 -13.14 2.28
C VAL A 184 -4.43 -13.12 2.59
N LYS A 185 -5.23 -13.89 1.85
CA LYS A 185 -6.66 -14.09 2.16
C LYS A 185 -6.85 -14.71 3.53
N GLN A 186 -6.07 -15.74 3.89
CA GLN A 186 -6.10 -16.38 5.18
C GLN A 186 -5.75 -15.41 6.31
N PHE A 187 -4.71 -14.59 6.15
CA PHE A 187 -4.38 -13.53 7.10
C PHE A 187 -5.52 -12.52 7.30
N TRP A 188 -6.25 -12.24 6.24
CA TRP A 188 -7.41 -11.36 6.32
C TRP A 188 -8.56 -11.98 7.11
N GLN A 189 -8.84 -13.26 6.90
CA GLN A 189 -9.99 -13.97 7.48
C GLN A 189 -9.74 -14.55 8.87
N GLU A 190 -8.49 -14.89 9.21
CA GLU A 190 -8.14 -15.59 10.45
C GLU A 190 -7.45 -14.70 11.48
N VAL A 191 -6.82 -13.59 11.06
CA VAL A 191 -6.17 -12.66 12.00
C VAL A 191 -7.19 -11.73 12.62
N ILE A 192 -7.15 -11.63 13.95
CA ILE A 192 -8.05 -10.78 14.73
C ILE A 192 -7.44 -9.40 14.92
N TRP A 193 -7.82 -8.47 14.04
CA TRP A 193 -7.43 -7.05 14.09
C TRP A 193 -8.40 -6.28 15.00
N LYS A 194 -8.07 -6.16 16.28
CA LYS A 194 -9.00 -5.61 17.27
C LYS A 194 -8.87 -4.11 17.40
N ASP A 195 -9.93 -3.37 17.03
CA ASP A 195 -10.04 -1.91 17.18
C ASP A 195 -8.91 -1.11 16.51
N VAL A 196 -8.50 -1.51 15.31
CA VAL A 196 -7.45 -0.81 14.54
C VAL A 196 -8.05 0.38 13.79
N ASP A 197 -7.49 1.58 14.01
CA ASP A 197 -7.90 2.76 13.24
C ASP A 197 -7.37 2.70 11.81
N PHE A 198 -6.10 2.32 11.64
CA PHE A 198 -5.42 2.21 10.34
C PHE A 198 -4.67 0.90 10.22
N LEU A 199 -5.05 0.09 9.27
CA LEU A 199 -4.30 -1.09 8.86
C LEU A 199 -3.53 -0.78 7.56
N PHE A 200 -2.21 -0.79 7.64
CA PHE A 200 -1.34 -0.68 6.47
C PHE A 200 -1.05 -2.07 5.91
N VAL A 201 -1.29 -2.25 4.63
CA VAL A 201 -0.97 -3.50 3.92
C VAL A 201 0.28 -3.27 3.09
N ASP A 202 1.39 -3.85 3.52
CA ASP A 202 2.65 -3.83 2.77
C ASP A 202 2.57 -4.82 1.62
N MET A 203 2.29 -4.30 0.41
CA MET A 203 1.98 -5.10 -0.76
C MET A 203 3.25 -5.75 -1.37
N PRO A 204 3.16 -6.91 -2.01
CA PRO A 204 4.28 -7.41 -2.80
C PRO A 204 4.65 -6.41 -3.92
N PRO A 205 5.93 -6.37 -4.33
CA PRO A 205 6.38 -5.41 -5.35
C PRO A 205 5.81 -5.75 -6.73
N GLY A 206 5.66 -4.72 -7.56
CA GLY A 206 5.15 -4.83 -8.92
C GLY A 206 3.64 -4.67 -9.03
N THR A 207 3.14 -4.87 -10.26
CA THR A 207 1.72 -4.73 -10.63
C THR A 207 1.20 -6.02 -11.29
N GLY A 208 1.72 -7.17 -10.87
CA GLY A 208 1.35 -8.48 -11.41
C GLY A 208 0.15 -9.11 -10.70
N ASP A 209 -0.01 -10.43 -10.86
CA ASP A 209 -1.18 -11.18 -10.40
C ASP A 209 -1.35 -11.17 -8.87
N VAL A 210 -0.25 -11.18 -8.10
CA VAL A 210 -0.34 -11.24 -6.63
C VAL A 210 -0.89 -9.94 -6.05
N PRO A 211 -0.32 -8.73 -6.34
CA PRO A 211 -0.93 -7.47 -5.94
C PRO A 211 -2.40 -7.34 -6.37
N LEU A 212 -2.72 -7.73 -7.60
CA LEU A 212 -4.08 -7.67 -8.12
C LEU A 212 -5.03 -8.55 -7.28
N THR A 213 -4.63 -9.77 -6.96
CA THR A 213 -5.44 -10.69 -6.15
C THR A 213 -5.65 -10.15 -4.73
N VAL A 214 -4.60 -9.56 -4.11
CA VAL A 214 -4.73 -8.92 -2.79
C VAL A 214 -5.76 -7.79 -2.84
N PHE A 215 -5.71 -6.92 -3.85
CA PHE A 215 -6.71 -5.86 -4.03
C PHE A 215 -8.12 -6.36 -4.31
N GLN A 216 -8.26 -7.51 -4.96
CA GLN A 216 -9.58 -8.14 -5.16
C GLN A 216 -10.15 -8.72 -3.87
N THR A 217 -9.28 -9.23 -2.99
CA THR A 217 -9.67 -9.93 -1.77
C THR A 217 -9.91 -8.99 -0.60
N LEU A 218 -9.00 -8.02 -0.39
CA LEU A 218 -9.05 -7.08 0.73
C LEU A 218 -9.85 -5.83 0.37
N PRO A 219 -10.72 -5.33 1.25
CA PRO A 219 -11.45 -4.08 1.06
C PRO A 219 -10.54 -2.87 1.32
N VAL A 220 -9.56 -2.65 0.44
CA VAL A 220 -8.61 -1.54 0.54
C VAL A 220 -9.32 -0.22 0.27
N ASP A 221 -9.24 0.73 1.21
CA ASP A 221 -9.86 2.05 1.11
C ASP A 221 -9.07 3.03 0.23
N GLY A 222 -7.76 2.82 0.09
CA GLY A 222 -6.89 3.65 -0.75
C GLY A 222 -5.47 3.13 -0.81
N ILE A 223 -4.67 3.62 -1.75
CA ILE A 223 -3.27 3.22 -1.89
C ILE A 223 -2.31 4.40 -1.82
N VAL A 224 -1.14 4.15 -1.25
CA VAL A 224 0.04 5.01 -1.31
C VAL A 224 1.05 4.35 -2.25
N VAL A 225 1.51 5.09 -3.26
CA VAL A 225 2.50 4.58 -4.23
C VAL A 225 3.88 5.06 -3.81
N VAL A 226 4.81 4.11 -3.62
CA VAL A 226 6.21 4.40 -3.25
C VAL A 226 7.10 4.18 -4.48
N ALA A 227 7.91 5.18 -4.80
CA ALA A 227 8.87 5.16 -5.91
C ALA A 227 10.22 5.71 -5.44
N SER A 228 11.26 5.54 -6.26
CA SER A 228 12.57 6.17 -6.08
C SER A 228 12.95 6.96 -7.34
N PRO A 229 13.81 7.99 -7.28
CA PRO A 229 14.16 8.83 -8.44
C PRO A 229 14.85 8.08 -9.59
N GLN A 230 15.39 6.88 -9.32
CA GLN A 230 16.07 6.04 -10.34
C GLN A 230 15.13 5.41 -11.36
N GLU A 231 13.84 5.46 -11.12
CA GLU A 231 12.86 4.75 -11.93
C GLU A 231 12.35 5.64 -13.05
N LEU A 232 11.84 5.00 -14.10
CA LEU A 232 10.87 5.61 -15.00
C LEU A 232 9.58 5.84 -14.20
N VAL A 233 9.63 6.81 -13.28
CA VAL A 233 8.60 7.05 -12.25
C VAL A 233 7.23 7.12 -12.89
N SER A 234 7.10 7.81 -14.02
CA SER A 234 5.82 7.94 -14.74
C SER A 234 5.24 6.61 -15.18
N LEU A 235 6.05 5.67 -15.70
CA LEU A 235 5.56 4.36 -16.15
C LEU A 235 5.11 3.49 -14.97
N ILE A 236 5.84 3.51 -13.87
CA ILE A 236 5.53 2.72 -12.67
C ILE A 236 4.29 3.27 -11.99
N VAL A 237 4.23 4.59 -11.81
CA VAL A 237 3.06 5.26 -11.26
C VAL A 237 1.85 5.03 -12.16
N ALA A 238 1.99 5.13 -13.50
CA ALA A 238 0.93 4.81 -14.44
C ALA A 238 0.34 3.41 -14.22
N LYS A 239 1.21 2.40 -14.09
CA LYS A 239 0.76 1.03 -13.85
C LYS A 239 0.01 0.89 -12.53
N ALA A 240 0.52 1.49 -11.45
CA ALA A 240 -0.11 1.45 -10.14
C ALA A 240 -1.47 2.19 -10.14
N VAL A 241 -1.53 3.38 -10.75
CA VAL A 241 -2.76 4.18 -10.90
C VAL A 241 -3.78 3.43 -11.78
N ASN A 242 -3.37 2.84 -12.89
CA ASN A 242 -4.27 2.07 -13.75
C ASN A 242 -4.82 0.84 -13.03
N MET A 243 -3.99 0.13 -12.27
CA MET A 243 -4.42 -1.01 -11.46
C MET A 243 -5.45 -0.56 -10.40
N ALA A 244 -5.16 0.52 -9.69
CA ALA A 244 -6.08 1.08 -8.68
C ALA A 244 -7.42 1.50 -9.31
N ASN A 245 -7.38 2.18 -10.47
CA ASN A 245 -8.58 2.58 -11.22
C ASN A 245 -9.41 1.38 -11.67
N MET A 246 -8.78 0.29 -12.15
CA MET A 246 -9.47 -0.95 -12.51
C MET A 246 -10.22 -1.57 -11.33
N MET A 247 -9.70 -1.36 -10.11
CA MET A 247 -10.27 -1.88 -8.86
C MET A 247 -11.19 -0.88 -8.14
N ASN A 248 -11.39 0.33 -8.71
CA ASN A 248 -12.09 1.45 -8.08
C ASN A 248 -11.51 1.80 -6.69
N ILE A 249 -10.18 1.74 -6.55
CA ILE A 249 -9.46 2.10 -5.34
C ILE A 249 -8.79 3.46 -5.57
N PRO A 250 -9.02 4.46 -4.71
CA PRO A 250 -8.39 5.77 -4.87
C PRO A 250 -6.89 5.72 -4.57
N VAL A 251 -6.11 6.48 -5.35
CA VAL A 251 -4.69 6.72 -5.08
C VAL A 251 -4.58 7.94 -4.17
N LEU A 252 -4.16 7.71 -2.92
CA LEU A 252 -4.01 8.76 -1.92
C LEU A 252 -2.85 9.70 -2.22
N GLY A 253 -1.80 9.18 -2.87
CA GLY A 253 -0.68 9.97 -3.36
C GLY A 253 0.61 9.19 -3.53
N LEU A 254 1.67 9.93 -3.88
CA LEU A 254 2.99 9.41 -4.16
C LEU A 254 3.96 9.73 -3.02
N VAL A 255 4.80 8.77 -2.64
CA VAL A 255 5.97 8.96 -1.78
C VAL A 255 7.21 8.68 -2.62
N GLU A 256 8.08 9.66 -2.78
CA GLU A 256 9.38 9.48 -3.38
C GLU A 256 10.40 9.21 -2.28
N ASN A 257 10.85 7.97 -2.17
CA ASN A 257 11.89 7.57 -1.24
C ASN A 257 13.28 7.68 -1.90
N MET A 258 14.33 7.84 -1.09
CA MET A 258 15.71 8.05 -1.55
C MET A 258 15.84 9.27 -2.47
N SER A 259 15.02 10.30 -2.22
CA SER A 259 14.88 11.47 -3.10
C SER A 259 16.16 12.30 -3.19
N TYR A 260 16.89 12.47 -2.10
CA TYR A 260 18.11 13.25 -2.00
C TYR A 260 18.94 12.88 -0.76
N VAL A 261 20.15 13.36 -0.68
CA VAL A 261 20.98 13.31 0.54
C VAL A 261 21.15 14.74 1.08
N LEU A 262 21.11 14.91 2.39
CA LEU A 262 21.50 16.14 3.05
C LEU A 262 22.99 16.10 3.39
N CYS A 263 23.76 17.07 2.89
CA CYS A 263 25.16 17.21 3.29
C CYS A 263 25.23 17.44 4.81
N PRO A 264 25.97 16.62 5.57
CA PRO A 264 26.06 16.75 7.02
C PRO A 264 26.71 18.06 7.48
N ASP A 265 27.60 18.64 6.66
CA ASP A 265 28.34 19.84 7.01
C ASP A 265 27.56 21.14 6.76
N CYS A 266 26.86 21.24 5.63
CA CYS A 266 26.23 22.50 5.21
C CYS A 266 24.70 22.39 4.97
N GLY A 267 24.10 21.20 5.09
CA GLY A 267 22.67 20.96 4.88
C GLY A 267 22.20 21.12 3.43
N LYS A 268 23.13 21.23 2.46
CA LYS A 268 22.77 21.30 1.05
C LYS A 268 22.16 19.98 0.60
N LYS A 269 21.05 20.06 -0.15
CA LYS A 269 20.46 18.90 -0.82
C LYS A 269 21.32 18.47 -2.01
N ILE A 270 21.57 17.17 -2.12
CA ILE A 270 22.32 16.53 -3.20
C ILE A 270 21.41 15.49 -3.82
N ASP A 271 21.04 15.69 -5.07
CA ASP A 271 20.18 14.77 -5.83
C ASP A 271 21.09 13.67 -6.43
N VAL A 272 21.32 12.61 -5.64
CA VAL A 272 22.26 11.52 -5.97
C VAL A 272 21.86 10.80 -7.26
N PHE A 273 20.57 10.71 -7.53
CA PHE A 273 20.01 9.99 -8.68
C PHE A 273 19.52 10.93 -9.80
N GLY A 274 19.94 12.18 -9.77
CA GLY A 274 19.48 13.21 -10.70
C GLY A 274 18.26 13.98 -10.18
N GLU A 275 17.75 14.88 -11.01
CA GLU A 275 16.60 15.72 -10.70
C GLU A 275 15.33 14.86 -10.54
N SER A 276 14.54 15.17 -9.51
CA SER A 276 13.29 14.46 -9.25
C SER A 276 12.18 14.93 -10.17
N HIS A 277 11.52 14.00 -10.84
CA HIS A 277 10.34 14.23 -11.68
C HIS A 277 9.02 13.83 -11.01
N VAL A 278 9.03 13.57 -9.68
CA VAL A 278 7.84 13.11 -8.97
C VAL A 278 6.69 14.12 -9.01
N ALA A 279 6.99 15.43 -8.95
CA ALA A 279 5.97 16.47 -8.99
C ALA A 279 5.27 16.54 -10.35
N GLU A 280 6.01 16.40 -11.44
CA GLU A 280 5.51 16.37 -12.81
C GLU A 280 4.62 15.12 -13.01
N THR A 281 5.12 13.97 -12.58
CA THR A 281 4.37 12.71 -12.62
C THR A 281 3.09 12.78 -11.78
N ALA A 282 3.16 13.33 -10.58
CA ALA A 282 2.00 13.51 -9.71
C ALA A 282 0.92 14.40 -10.38
N ALA A 283 1.35 15.49 -11.01
CA ALA A 283 0.46 16.38 -11.75
C ALA A 283 -0.17 15.71 -12.98
N GLU A 284 0.60 14.89 -13.72
CA GLU A 284 0.10 14.13 -14.88
C GLU A 284 -1.06 13.19 -14.50
N PHE A 285 -0.96 12.52 -13.34
CA PHE A 285 -1.99 11.59 -12.87
C PHE A 285 -3.02 12.21 -11.92
N GLY A 286 -2.91 13.52 -11.63
CA GLY A 286 -3.82 14.21 -10.73
C GLY A 286 -3.77 13.72 -9.28
N VAL A 287 -2.62 13.20 -8.82
CA VAL A 287 -2.41 12.69 -7.46
C VAL A 287 -1.43 13.57 -6.70
N PRO A 288 -1.55 13.73 -5.37
CA PRO A 288 -0.61 14.55 -4.61
C PRO A 288 0.74 13.84 -4.38
N VAL A 289 1.83 14.62 -4.27
CA VAL A 289 3.07 14.16 -3.66
C VAL A 289 2.91 14.28 -2.15
N LEU A 290 2.92 13.15 -1.45
CA LEU A 290 2.75 13.09 0.01
C LEU A 290 4.06 13.41 0.73
N ALA A 291 5.17 12.84 0.26
CA ALA A 291 6.48 13.05 0.86
C ALA A 291 7.62 12.83 -0.13
N ARG A 292 8.77 13.45 0.16
CA ARG A 292 10.07 13.19 -0.47
C ARG A 292 11.06 12.86 0.64
N ILE A 293 11.34 11.55 0.79
CA ILE A 293 12.16 11.02 1.88
C ILE A 293 13.63 11.05 1.45
N PRO A 294 14.53 11.67 2.22
CA PRO A 294 15.96 11.63 1.95
C PRO A 294 16.55 10.24 2.20
N ILE A 295 17.73 10.00 1.64
CA ILE A 295 18.60 8.91 2.08
C ILE A 295 19.16 9.33 3.45
N ASP A 296 18.71 8.64 4.50
CA ASP A 296 19.11 8.90 5.87
C ASP A 296 19.80 7.67 6.46
N PRO A 297 21.13 7.75 6.73
CA PRO A 297 21.87 6.65 7.35
C PRO A 297 21.36 6.27 8.75
N GLN A 298 20.78 7.22 9.49
CA GLN A 298 20.25 6.96 10.82
C GLN A 298 18.96 6.11 10.72
N LEU A 299 18.05 6.46 9.80
CA LEU A 299 16.87 5.66 9.54
C LEU A 299 17.24 4.25 9.09
N ALA A 300 18.18 4.11 8.16
CA ALA A 300 18.65 2.81 7.69
C ALA A 300 19.22 1.97 8.85
N ARG A 301 20.06 2.57 9.70
CA ARG A 301 20.62 1.90 10.87
C ARG A 301 19.55 1.45 11.87
N GLN A 302 18.55 2.29 12.13
CA GLN A 302 17.48 1.94 13.06
C GLN A 302 16.58 0.84 12.49
N ALA A 303 16.32 0.85 11.18
CA ALA A 303 15.64 -0.22 10.48
C ALA A 303 16.39 -1.56 10.60
N ASP A 304 17.72 -1.56 10.38
CA ASP A 304 18.56 -2.75 10.50
C ASP A 304 18.61 -3.31 11.93
N LEU A 305 18.59 -2.42 12.92
CA LEU A 305 18.58 -2.78 14.35
C LEU A 305 17.18 -3.19 14.85
N GLY A 306 16.13 -3.10 14.03
CA GLY A 306 14.76 -3.40 14.45
C GLY A 306 14.20 -2.39 15.46
N VAL A 307 14.60 -1.15 15.38
CA VAL A 307 14.16 -0.08 16.28
C VAL A 307 13.59 1.12 15.52
N ILE A 308 12.90 0.86 14.41
CA ILE A 308 12.34 1.90 13.55
C ILE A 308 11.40 2.85 14.30
N GLU A 309 10.74 2.38 15.34
CA GLU A 309 9.87 3.17 16.21
C GLU A 309 10.62 4.26 16.98
N SER A 310 11.95 4.15 17.11
CA SER A 310 12.82 5.15 17.78
C SER A 310 13.28 6.25 16.83
N PHE A 311 12.97 6.17 15.55
CA PHE A 311 13.36 7.21 14.60
C PHE A 311 12.50 8.46 14.81
N GLU A 312 13.14 9.58 15.16
CA GLU A 312 12.48 10.86 15.48
C GLU A 312 12.35 11.81 14.28
N GLY A 313 12.69 11.36 13.08
CA GLY A 313 12.58 12.17 11.88
C GLY A 313 11.13 12.37 11.42
N ASP A 314 10.83 13.55 10.91
CA ASP A 314 9.54 13.99 10.39
C ASP A 314 9.47 13.89 8.85
N MET A 315 10.05 12.81 8.29
CA MET A 315 10.19 12.65 6.84
C MET A 315 8.87 12.45 6.09
N LEU A 316 7.87 11.94 6.80
CA LEU A 316 6.51 11.73 6.29
C LEU A 316 5.50 12.69 6.93
N ASP A 317 5.97 13.56 7.83
CA ASP A 317 5.17 14.45 8.63
C ASP A 317 5.04 15.85 8.03
#